data_f99b5c1ade6a45e3c1dab27d8dbf0b05
#
_entry.id   f99b5c1ade6a45e3c1dab27d8dbf0b05
#
_cell.length_a   1.000
_cell.length_b   1.000
_cell.length_c   1.000
_cell.angle_alpha   90.00
_cell.angle_beta   90.00
_cell.angle_gamma   90.00
#
_symmetry.space_group_name_H-M   'P 1'
#
loop_
_entity.id
_entity.type
_entity.pdbx_description
1 polymer ?
#
loop_
_entity_poly.entity_id
_entity_poly.type
_entity_poly.pdbx_seq_one_letter_code
_entity_poly.pdbx_strand_id
1 'polypeptide(L)'
;MNIIKWHVHRIILVRIVPAWILLSLFFGIFTYEMETIRINKFVFGLASDAVEDFNKNVGVEFYALSYDRQEEILQNILHKGQFVGISIYDKNRVLNSEHWYRADENLISKIKDSNKYFPIAGEHRHEIVKYGDDLYVMAIAPLKYSKGIVGGYFEGAYKVPSLAVFEMNDRIYESLATVLVALFVSGFIFYSVVFSLYKKSSILSSDLLESNLDLMEVLGSAIAKRDSDTDAHNYRVTLYSVMLAESLQVPKGEMISLISGAFLHDVGKIGIPDAILLKPGKLTIDEFEVMKSHVYIGQHILEKSKWLKGAQEIVSCHHERFDGKGYPNGLQGEYIPFKARLFSIVDVFDALTSVRPYKNEMSYADAVKVMLEEGGKSFDVLILGKFLEIAPSAYAKINKASVDILRGELESKLRFYAARTD
;
A
#
# COMPACT_ATOMS: atom_id res chain seq x y z
N MET A 1 14.86 7.74 13.43
CA MET A 1 14.20 6.47 13.81
C MET A 1 12.73 6.62 14.21
N ASN A 2 12.30 7.69 14.89
CA ASN A 2 10.88 7.88 15.28
C ASN A 2 9.94 8.30 14.14
N ILE A 3 10.38 9.11 13.18
CA ILE A 3 9.57 9.63 12.05
C ILE A 3 9.18 8.50 11.09
N ILE A 4 10.12 7.62 10.75
CA ILE A 4 9.87 6.47 9.86
C ILE A 4 8.87 5.48 10.49
N LYS A 5 9.01 5.19 11.80
CA LYS A 5 8.04 4.37 12.54
C LYS A 5 6.63 4.98 12.48
N TRP A 6 6.52 6.29 12.69
CA TRP A 6 5.24 6.98 12.67
C TRP A 6 4.57 6.95 11.29
N HIS A 7 5.35 7.08 10.22
CA HIS A 7 4.84 7.02 8.83
C HIS A 7 4.25 5.65 8.47
N VAL A 8 4.94 4.57 8.87
CA VAL A 8 4.44 3.20 8.67
C VAL A 8 3.16 2.94 9.46
N HIS A 9 3.15 3.34 10.73
CA HIS A 9 1.93 3.21 11.54
C HIS A 9 0.77 4.00 10.94
N ARG A 10 1.01 5.19 10.38
CA ARG A 10 0.00 6.01 9.71
C ARG A 10 -0.54 5.32 8.46
N ILE A 11 0.31 4.73 7.60
CA ILE A 11 -0.13 3.99 6.40
C ILE A 11 -0.98 2.78 6.82
N ILE A 12 -0.55 2.00 7.82
CA ILE A 12 -1.30 0.87 8.34
C ILE A 12 -2.65 1.34 8.89
N LEU A 13 -2.67 2.37 9.74
CA LEU A 13 -3.88 2.90 10.33
C LEU A 13 -4.86 3.44 9.28
N VAL A 14 -4.39 4.18 8.28
CA VAL A 14 -5.27 4.84 7.31
C VAL A 14 -5.77 3.90 6.21
N ARG A 15 -4.98 2.90 5.82
CA ARG A 15 -5.34 2.00 4.70
C ARG A 15 -5.77 0.61 5.13
N ILE A 16 -5.09 0.01 6.10
CA ILE A 16 -5.31 -1.39 6.48
C ILE A 16 -6.44 -1.51 7.51
N VAL A 17 -6.49 -0.64 8.51
CA VAL A 17 -7.53 -0.70 9.54
C VAL A 17 -8.94 -0.51 8.98
N PRO A 18 -9.23 0.47 8.10
CA PRO A 18 -10.55 0.59 7.48
C PRO A 18 -10.94 -0.64 6.64
N ALA A 19 -10.00 -1.17 5.85
CA ALA A 19 -10.25 -2.38 5.06
C ALA A 19 -10.56 -3.59 5.96
N TRP A 20 -9.84 -3.73 7.06
CA TRP A 20 -10.06 -4.77 8.04
C TRP A 20 -11.42 -4.62 8.77
N ILE A 21 -11.81 -3.39 9.12
CA ILE A 21 -13.14 -3.10 9.72
C ILE A 21 -14.25 -3.47 8.74
N LEU A 22 -14.14 -3.08 7.47
CA LEU A 22 -15.13 -3.42 6.44
C LEU A 22 -15.25 -4.95 6.26
N LEU A 23 -14.14 -5.66 6.24
CA LEU A 23 -14.09 -7.11 6.13
C LEU A 23 -14.74 -7.76 7.37
N SER A 24 -14.45 -7.26 8.56
CA SER A 24 -15.06 -7.74 9.82
C SER A 24 -16.56 -7.54 9.84
N LEU A 25 -17.04 -6.39 9.39
CA LEU A 25 -18.46 -6.09 9.27
C LEU A 25 -19.15 -7.04 8.27
N PHE A 26 -18.53 -7.26 7.12
CA PHE A 26 -19.04 -8.19 6.10
C PHE A 26 -19.16 -9.62 6.66
N PHE A 27 -18.11 -10.14 7.28
CA PHE A 27 -18.16 -11.49 7.87
C PHE A 27 -19.14 -11.59 9.04
N GLY A 28 -19.26 -10.55 9.86
CA GLY A 28 -20.23 -10.48 10.93
C GLY A 28 -21.68 -10.57 10.41
N ILE A 29 -22.02 -9.76 9.41
CA ILE A 29 -23.34 -9.78 8.76
C ILE A 29 -23.57 -11.14 8.09
N PHE A 30 -22.61 -11.65 7.35
CA PHE A 30 -22.73 -12.97 6.68
C PHE A 30 -22.97 -14.09 7.66
N THR A 31 -22.24 -14.12 8.78
CA THR A 31 -22.44 -15.13 9.84
C THR A 31 -23.82 -15.02 10.46
N TYR A 32 -24.27 -13.81 10.78
CA TYR A 32 -25.61 -13.58 11.31
C TYR A 32 -26.70 -14.06 10.36
N GLU A 33 -26.61 -13.76 9.08
CA GLU A 33 -27.54 -14.23 8.03
C GLU A 33 -27.57 -15.75 7.94
N MET A 34 -26.38 -16.38 7.92
CA MET A 34 -26.27 -17.84 7.84
C MET A 34 -26.86 -18.55 9.07
N GLU A 35 -26.61 -18.02 10.27
CA GLU A 35 -27.25 -18.59 11.48
C GLU A 35 -28.75 -18.36 11.50
N THR A 36 -29.23 -17.21 11.05
CA THR A 36 -30.68 -16.94 10.92
C THR A 36 -31.33 -17.91 9.95
N ILE A 37 -30.71 -18.19 8.79
CA ILE A 37 -31.24 -19.21 7.85
C ILE A 37 -31.28 -20.61 8.48
N ARG A 38 -30.22 -20.98 9.23
CA ARG A 38 -30.15 -22.27 9.91
C ARG A 38 -31.22 -22.41 10.96
N ILE A 39 -31.44 -21.36 11.76
CA ILE A 39 -32.48 -21.28 12.77
C ILE A 39 -33.84 -21.41 12.13
N ASN A 40 -34.14 -20.66 11.08
CA ASN A 40 -35.41 -20.73 10.37
C ASN A 40 -35.70 -22.16 9.87
N LYS A 41 -34.70 -22.87 9.33
CA LYS A 41 -34.84 -24.27 8.93
C LYS A 41 -35.14 -25.21 10.10
N PHE A 42 -34.45 -25.01 11.23
CA PHE A 42 -34.69 -25.83 12.42
C PHE A 42 -36.07 -25.62 12.99
N VAL A 43 -36.50 -24.38 13.16
CA VAL A 43 -37.84 -24.02 13.68
C VAL A 43 -38.94 -24.51 12.74
N PHE A 44 -38.73 -24.41 11.42
CA PHE A 44 -39.65 -24.99 10.44
C PHE A 44 -39.75 -26.51 10.56
N GLY A 45 -38.62 -27.20 10.79
CA GLY A 45 -38.62 -28.65 11.01
C GLY A 45 -39.59 -29.07 12.14
N LEU A 46 -39.47 -28.36 13.29
CA LEU A 46 -40.35 -28.62 14.44
C LEU A 46 -41.86 -28.48 14.11
N ALA A 47 -42.21 -27.41 13.38
CA ALA A 47 -43.60 -27.17 12.98
C ALA A 47 -44.04 -28.16 11.89
N SER A 48 -43.18 -28.53 10.96
CA SER A 48 -43.47 -29.48 9.89
C SER A 48 -43.74 -30.90 10.42
N ASP A 49 -42.90 -31.32 11.38
CA ASP A 49 -43.11 -32.65 12.03
C ASP A 49 -44.45 -32.73 12.73
N ALA A 50 -44.85 -31.65 13.42
CA ALA A 50 -46.14 -31.58 14.09
C ALA A 50 -47.33 -31.61 13.10
N VAL A 51 -47.19 -30.92 11.95
CA VAL A 51 -48.19 -30.96 10.86
C VAL A 51 -48.27 -32.34 10.20
N GLU A 52 -47.12 -33.00 10.00
CA GLU A 52 -47.06 -34.33 9.42
C GLU A 52 -47.74 -35.37 10.35
N ASP A 53 -47.54 -35.24 11.66
CA ASP A 53 -48.21 -36.10 12.66
C ASP A 53 -49.74 -35.92 12.62
N PHE A 54 -50.24 -34.68 12.48
CA PHE A 54 -51.65 -34.42 12.26
C PHE A 54 -52.16 -35.10 10.97
N ASN A 55 -51.44 -34.93 9.86
CA ASN A 55 -51.84 -35.56 8.59
C ASN A 55 -51.88 -37.09 8.64
N LYS A 56 -50.95 -37.72 9.36
CA LYS A 56 -50.94 -39.19 9.51
C LYS A 56 -52.05 -39.71 10.39
N ASN A 57 -52.38 -38.98 11.46
CA ASN A 57 -53.35 -39.47 12.45
C ASN A 57 -54.81 -39.11 12.14
N VAL A 58 -55.06 -38.02 11.44
CA VAL A 58 -56.39 -37.48 11.19
C VAL A 58 -56.63 -37.15 9.71
N GLY A 59 -55.73 -36.34 9.12
CA GLY A 59 -55.71 -35.95 7.69
C GLY A 59 -57.09 -35.49 7.18
N VAL A 60 -57.42 -35.94 5.96
CA VAL A 60 -58.69 -35.57 5.29
C VAL A 60 -59.89 -36.27 5.86
N GLU A 61 -59.73 -37.32 6.66
CA GLU A 61 -60.84 -37.99 7.36
C GLU A 61 -61.52 -37.07 8.37
N PHE A 62 -60.82 -35.98 8.77
CA PHE A 62 -61.30 -34.90 9.61
C PHE A 62 -62.65 -34.37 9.13
N TYR A 63 -62.86 -34.19 7.84
CA TYR A 63 -64.09 -33.64 7.26
C TYR A 63 -65.25 -34.62 7.27
N ALA A 64 -65.02 -35.92 7.47
CA ALA A 64 -66.06 -36.95 7.56
C ALA A 64 -66.56 -37.19 9.00
N LEU A 65 -65.84 -36.58 9.98
CA LEU A 65 -66.21 -36.77 11.40
C LEU A 65 -67.34 -35.82 11.80
N SER A 66 -68.12 -36.25 12.87
CA SER A 66 -69.11 -35.38 13.52
C SER A 66 -68.40 -34.14 14.14
N TYR A 67 -69.14 -33.04 14.26
CA TYR A 67 -68.60 -31.79 14.84
C TYR A 67 -67.97 -32.02 16.22
N ASP A 68 -68.66 -32.76 17.13
CA ASP A 68 -68.11 -33.02 18.47
C ASP A 68 -66.80 -33.81 18.43
N ARG A 69 -66.65 -34.72 17.47
CA ARG A 69 -65.39 -35.47 17.30
C ARG A 69 -64.28 -34.65 16.70
N GLN A 70 -64.58 -33.74 15.79
CA GLN A 70 -63.62 -32.78 15.26
C GLN A 70 -63.09 -31.87 16.37
N GLU A 71 -63.98 -31.35 17.20
CA GLU A 71 -63.63 -30.49 18.34
C GLU A 71 -62.73 -31.23 19.36
N GLU A 72 -63.11 -32.45 19.72
CA GLU A 72 -62.33 -33.30 20.62
C GLU A 72 -60.86 -33.49 20.11
N ILE A 73 -60.72 -33.76 18.82
CA ILE A 73 -59.40 -33.96 18.22
C ILE A 73 -58.57 -32.67 18.27
N LEU A 74 -59.11 -31.53 17.85
CA LEU A 74 -58.42 -30.26 17.85
C LEU A 74 -58.07 -29.84 19.27
N GLN A 75 -58.95 -30.01 20.24
CA GLN A 75 -58.64 -29.73 21.64
C GLN A 75 -57.56 -30.64 22.18
N ASN A 76 -57.56 -31.91 21.85
CA ASN A 76 -56.49 -32.82 22.27
C ASN A 76 -55.11 -32.41 21.71
N ILE A 77 -55.04 -31.94 20.47
CA ILE A 77 -53.76 -31.46 19.86
C ILE A 77 -53.28 -30.18 20.55
N LEU A 78 -54.18 -29.23 20.80
CA LEU A 78 -53.89 -28.00 21.52
C LEU A 78 -53.45 -28.29 22.98
N HIS A 79 -54.13 -29.20 23.68
CA HIS A 79 -53.76 -29.56 25.06
C HIS A 79 -52.43 -30.31 25.18
N LYS A 80 -52.03 -31.09 24.17
CA LYS A 80 -50.69 -31.71 24.12
C LYS A 80 -49.57 -30.69 24.00
N GLY A 81 -49.91 -29.39 23.85
CA GLY A 81 -48.97 -28.29 23.92
C GLY A 81 -48.10 -28.08 22.67
N GLN A 82 -48.45 -28.71 21.55
CA GLN A 82 -47.71 -28.53 20.28
C GLN A 82 -48.13 -27.25 19.56
N PHE A 83 -49.42 -26.89 19.57
CA PHE A 83 -49.98 -25.71 18.94
C PHE A 83 -50.68 -24.78 19.94
N VAL A 84 -50.64 -23.49 19.69
CA VAL A 84 -51.41 -22.45 20.41
C VAL A 84 -52.65 -22.04 19.63
N GLY A 85 -52.70 -22.35 18.34
CA GLY A 85 -53.84 -22.11 17.47
C GLY A 85 -53.86 -23.10 16.30
N ILE A 86 -55.02 -23.52 15.90
CA ILE A 86 -55.24 -24.40 14.75
C ILE A 86 -56.42 -23.85 13.96
N SER A 87 -56.23 -23.73 12.63
CA SER A 87 -57.30 -23.38 11.69
C SER A 87 -57.34 -24.43 10.58
N ILE A 88 -58.52 -24.91 10.28
CA ILE A 88 -58.79 -25.90 9.20
C ILE A 88 -59.55 -25.19 8.10
N TYR A 89 -59.08 -25.30 6.89
CA TYR A 89 -59.71 -24.72 5.70
C TYR A 89 -60.14 -25.82 4.72
N ASP A 90 -61.25 -25.61 4.04
CA ASP A 90 -61.69 -26.49 2.97
C ASP A 90 -60.80 -26.37 1.71
N LYS A 91 -61.10 -27.17 0.68
CA LYS A 91 -60.41 -27.13 -0.63
C LYS A 91 -60.49 -25.78 -1.34
N ASN A 92 -61.49 -24.97 -1.02
CA ASN A 92 -61.71 -23.63 -1.59
C ASN A 92 -61.05 -22.55 -0.71
N ARG A 93 -60.32 -22.93 0.31
CA ARG A 93 -59.61 -22.02 1.25
C ARG A 93 -60.56 -21.26 2.17
N VAL A 94 -61.77 -21.77 2.37
CA VAL A 94 -62.75 -21.21 3.31
C VAL A 94 -62.49 -21.82 4.69
N LEU A 95 -62.44 -20.97 5.72
CA LEU A 95 -62.25 -21.41 7.12
C LEU A 95 -63.43 -22.29 7.55
N ASN A 96 -63.13 -23.52 7.94
CA ASN A 96 -64.10 -24.49 8.41
C ASN A 96 -64.16 -24.56 9.94
N SER A 97 -62.98 -24.54 10.59
CA SER A 97 -62.88 -24.63 12.05
C SER A 97 -61.66 -23.87 12.52
N GLU A 98 -61.75 -23.21 13.67
CA GLU A 98 -60.63 -22.45 14.28
C GLU A 98 -60.69 -22.59 15.80
N HIS A 99 -59.56 -22.97 16.40
CA HIS A 99 -59.46 -23.14 17.85
C HIS A 99 -58.13 -22.55 18.35
N TRP A 100 -58.21 -21.84 19.50
CA TRP A 100 -57.06 -21.24 20.13
C TRP A 100 -56.93 -21.68 21.59
N TYR A 101 -55.70 -21.89 22.05
CA TYR A 101 -55.42 -22.32 23.42
C TYR A 101 -54.30 -21.42 24.01
N ARG A 102 -54.65 -20.77 25.15
CA ARG A 102 -53.71 -19.87 25.85
C ARG A 102 -53.15 -18.73 24.98
N ALA A 103 -53.83 -18.28 23.96
CA ALA A 103 -53.49 -17.14 23.14
C ALA A 103 -54.38 -15.94 23.55
N ASP A 104 -53.80 -14.77 23.66
CA ASP A 104 -54.55 -13.52 23.86
C ASP A 104 -55.07 -12.97 22.53
N GLU A 105 -56.04 -12.03 22.60
CA GLU A 105 -56.64 -11.43 21.40
C GLU A 105 -55.64 -10.73 20.50
N ASN A 106 -54.58 -10.10 21.08
CA ASN A 106 -53.54 -9.37 20.32
C ASN A 106 -52.66 -10.36 19.55
N LEU A 107 -52.28 -11.49 20.16
CA LEU A 107 -51.53 -12.53 19.47
C LEU A 107 -52.37 -13.14 18.33
N ILE A 108 -53.64 -13.43 18.58
CA ILE A 108 -54.58 -13.97 17.59
C ILE A 108 -54.71 -12.99 16.40
N SER A 109 -54.90 -11.68 16.68
CA SER A 109 -55.00 -10.67 15.64
C SER A 109 -53.69 -10.61 14.82
N LYS A 110 -52.54 -10.59 15.48
CA LYS A 110 -51.22 -10.52 14.80
C LYS A 110 -50.96 -11.72 13.90
N ILE A 111 -51.42 -12.93 14.33
CA ILE A 111 -51.31 -14.15 13.52
C ILE A 111 -52.29 -14.11 12.35
N LYS A 112 -53.50 -13.61 12.56
CA LYS A 112 -54.54 -13.48 11.51
C LYS A 112 -54.16 -12.45 10.44
N ASP A 113 -53.44 -11.41 10.80
CA ASP A 113 -52.97 -10.38 9.90
C ASP A 113 -51.74 -10.80 9.07
N SER A 114 -51.15 -11.98 9.38
CA SER A 114 -50.06 -12.52 8.59
C SER A 114 -50.54 -12.92 7.18
N ASN A 115 -49.67 -12.79 6.19
CA ASN A 115 -50.04 -12.96 4.78
C ASN A 115 -50.29 -14.46 4.47
N LYS A 116 -51.55 -14.88 4.47
CA LYS A 116 -51.96 -16.28 4.28
C LYS A 116 -51.75 -16.72 2.85
N TYR A 117 -50.73 -17.51 2.62
CA TYR A 117 -50.49 -18.16 1.34
C TYR A 117 -50.65 -19.66 1.47
N PHE A 118 -51.63 -20.19 0.74
CA PHE A 118 -51.93 -21.62 0.73
C PHE A 118 -51.02 -22.33 -0.29
N PRO A 119 -50.19 -23.27 0.18
CA PRO A 119 -49.20 -23.95 -0.67
C PRO A 119 -49.88 -24.91 -1.66
N ILE A 120 -49.23 -25.12 -2.81
CA ILE A 120 -49.62 -26.12 -3.80
C ILE A 120 -49.24 -27.52 -3.26
N ALA A 121 -49.87 -28.57 -3.81
CA ALA A 121 -49.63 -29.94 -3.37
C ALA A 121 -48.14 -30.31 -3.35
N GLY A 122 -47.59 -30.59 -2.17
CA GLY A 122 -46.18 -30.96 -1.94
C GLY A 122 -45.30 -29.88 -1.35
N GLU A 123 -45.79 -28.65 -1.25
CA GLU A 123 -45.09 -27.57 -0.58
C GLU A 123 -45.60 -27.36 0.84
N HIS A 124 -44.71 -26.99 1.74
CA HIS A 124 -45.04 -26.49 3.08
C HIS A 124 -44.56 -25.04 3.15
N ARG A 125 -45.37 -24.17 3.70
CA ARG A 125 -44.98 -22.79 3.94
C ARG A 125 -45.04 -22.44 5.41
N HIS A 126 -44.15 -21.61 5.85
CA HIS A 126 -44.11 -21.14 7.22
C HIS A 126 -43.82 -19.64 7.27
N GLU A 127 -44.27 -19.01 8.31
CA GLU A 127 -43.96 -17.64 8.68
C GLU A 127 -43.62 -17.59 10.17
N ILE A 128 -42.62 -16.80 10.52
CA ILE A 128 -42.18 -16.64 11.92
C ILE A 128 -42.75 -15.33 12.44
N VAL A 129 -43.51 -15.43 13.51
CA VAL A 129 -44.17 -14.29 14.18
C VAL A 129 -43.54 -14.13 15.57
N LYS A 130 -42.89 -13.00 15.82
CA LYS A 130 -42.41 -12.66 17.16
C LYS A 130 -43.48 -11.86 17.91
N TYR A 131 -43.85 -12.34 19.11
CA TYR A 131 -44.79 -11.65 20.00
C TYR A 131 -44.26 -11.62 21.44
N GLY A 132 -43.91 -10.42 21.93
CA GLY A 132 -43.14 -10.28 23.15
C GLY A 132 -41.78 -10.95 23.04
N ASP A 133 -41.44 -11.78 24.01
CA ASP A 133 -40.22 -12.58 24.05
C ASP A 133 -40.40 -13.96 23.40
N ASP A 134 -41.64 -14.32 23.02
CA ASP A 134 -41.98 -15.61 22.44
C ASP A 134 -41.90 -15.57 20.90
N LEU A 135 -41.52 -16.72 20.35
CA LEU A 135 -41.45 -16.97 18.93
C LEU A 135 -42.51 -17.98 18.52
N TYR A 136 -43.29 -17.66 17.50
CA TYR A 136 -44.35 -18.51 16.94
C TYR A 136 -44.04 -18.82 15.49
N VAL A 137 -44.31 -20.06 15.09
CA VAL A 137 -44.21 -20.51 13.70
C VAL A 137 -45.61 -20.80 13.20
N MET A 138 -46.01 -20.08 12.18
CA MET A 138 -47.19 -20.35 11.41
C MET A 138 -46.83 -21.32 10.30
N ALA A 139 -47.43 -22.51 10.32
CA ALA A 139 -47.23 -23.51 9.27
C ALA A 139 -48.56 -23.82 8.60
N ILE A 140 -48.60 -23.69 7.27
CA ILE A 140 -49.75 -24.07 6.45
C ILE A 140 -49.37 -25.27 5.61
N ALA A 141 -50.13 -26.36 5.70
CA ALA A 141 -49.88 -27.55 4.94
C ALA A 141 -51.17 -28.11 4.30
N PRO A 142 -51.10 -28.71 3.10
CA PRO A 142 -52.25 -29.32 2.45
C PRO A 142 -52.62 -30.65 3.13
N LEU A 143 -53.89 -30.83 3.37
CA LEU A 143 -54.48 -32.11 3.78
C LEU A 143 -54.79 -32.94 2.53
N LYS A 144 -54.21 -34.14 2.40
CA LYS A 144 -54.24 -34.93 1.17
C LYS A 144 -55.04 -36.21 1.35
N TYR A 145 -55.88 -36.55 0.35
CA TYR A 145 -56.40 -37.89 0.20
C TYR A 145 -55.31 -38.89 -0.22
N SER A 146 -55.59 -40.19 -0.04
CA SER A 146 -54.66 -41.28 -0.38
C SER A 146 -54.06 -41.22 -1.84
N LYS A 147 -54.76 -40.52 -2.73
CA LYS A 147 -54.33 -40.31 -4.13
C LYS A 147 -53.58 -38.95 -4.38
N GLY A 148 -53.19 -38.23 -3.34
CA GLY A 148 -52.45 -36.95 -3.46
C GLY A 148 -53.33 -35.72 -3.80
N ILE A 149 -54.65 -35.88 -3.87
CA ILE A 149 -55.59 -34.78 -4.12
C ILE A 149 -55.74 -33.98 -2.83
N VAL A 150 -55.62 -32.65 -2.91
CA VAL A 150 -55.78 -31.74 -1.76
C VAL A 150 -57.26 -31.66 -1.39
N GLY A 151 -57.60 -32.08 -0.19
CA GLY A 151 -58.94 -32.01 0.36
C GLY A 151 -59.23 -30.78 1.20
N GLY A 152 -58.17 -30.07 1.61
CA GLY A 152 -58.23 -28.87 2.42
C GLY A 152 -56.85 -28.49 2.93
N TYR A 153 -56.78 -27.57 3.91
CA TYR A 153 -55.51 -27.11 4.48
C TYR A 153 -55.60 -27.07 6.01
N PHE A 154 -54.49 -27.43 6.61
CA PHE A 154 -54.23 -27.26 8.04
C PHE A 154 -53.32 -26.07 8.23
N GLU A 155 -53.70 -25.12 9.07
CA GLU A 155 -52.83 -24.04 9.56
C GLU A 155 -52.63 -24.23 11.05
N GLY A 156 -51.39 -24.28 11.49
CA GLY A 156 -51.02 -24.43 12.89
C GLY A 156 -50.10 -23.31 13.35
N ALA A 157 -50.44 -22.66 14.45
CA ALA A 157 -49.59 -21.73 15.17
C ALA A 157 -48.83 -22.50 16.25
N TYR A 158 -47.58 -22.78 16.02
CA TYR A 158 -46.69 -23.49 16.94
C TYR A 158 -45.86 -22.50 17.78
N LYS A 159 -45.95 -22.63 19.12
CA LYS A 159 -45.06 -21.84 20.01
C LYS A 159 -43.72 -22.54 20.15
N VAL A 160 -42.65 -21.86 19.73
CA VAL A 160 -41.30 -22.39 19.89
C VAL A 160 -40.94 -22.41 21.38
N PRO A 161 -40.46 -23.55 21.92
CA PRO A 161 -40.09 -23.64 23.32
C PRO A 161 -39.03 -22.57 23.69
N SER A 162 -39.22 -21.93 24.83
CA SER A 162 -38.32 -20.85 25.28
C SER A 162 -36.86 -21.32 25.40
N LEU A 163 -36.65 -22.59 25.78
CA LEU A 163 -35.31 -23.19 25.82
C LEU A 163 -34.65 -23.22 24.42
N ALA A 164 -35.44 -23.59 23.38
CA ALA A 164 -34.94 -23.61 22.01
C ALA A 164 -34.58 -22.19 21.51
N VAL A 165 -35.39 -21.18 21.86
CA VAL A 165 -35.12 -19.79 21.55
C VAL A 165 -33.84 -19.32 22.25
N PHE A 166 -33.63 -19.70 23.51
CA PHE A 166 -32.40 -19.38 24.25
C PHE A 166 -31.16 -20.01 23.59
N GLU A 167 -31.20 -21.32 23.32
CA GLU A 167 -30.11 -22.05 22.66
C GLU A 167 -29.80 -21.49 21.26
N MET A 168 -30.79 -21.00 20.54
CA MET A 168 -30.62 -20.34 19.25
C MET A 168 -29.83 -19.02 19.38
N ASN A 169 -30.25 -18.17 20.32
CA ASN A 169 -29.57 -16.89 20.56
C ASN A 169 -28.12 -17.10 21.05
N ASP A 170 -27.93 -18.03 21.97
CA ASP A 170 -26.59 -18.36 22.50
C ASP A 170 -25.65 -18.80 21.37
N ARG A 171 -26.15 -19.65 20.48
CA ARG A 171 -25.39 -20.10 19.29
C ARG A 171 -25.01 -18.96 18.34
N ILE A 172 -25.90 -17.97 18.14
CA ILE A 172 -25.58 -16.75 17.36
C ILE A 172 -24.40 -15.99 18.02
N TYR A 173 -24.48 -15.78 19.36
CA TYR A 173 -23.44 -15.06 20.07
C TYR A 173 -22.09 -15.80 20.04
N GLU A 174 -22.09 -17.14 20.22
CA GLU A 174 -20.87 -17.95 20.11
C GLU A 174 -20.23 -17.89 18.71
N SER A 175 -21.06 -17.98 17.65
CA SER A 175 -20.59 -17.90 16.27
C SER A 175 -20.01 -16.51 15.98
N LEU A 176 -20.68 -15.45 16.39
CA LEU A 176 -20.18 -14.07 16.23
C LEU A 176 -18.90 -13.82 17.03
N ALA A 177 -18.83 -14.29 18.27
CA ALA A 177 -17.63 -14.17 19.10
C ALA A 177 -16.44 -14.91 18.47
N THR A 178 -16.66 -16.11 17.96
CA THR A 178 -15.62 -16.90 17.27
C THR A 178 -15.08 -16.17 16.04
N VAL A 179 -15.95 -15.59 15.21
CA VAL A 179 -15.56 -14.80 14.04
C VAL A 179 -14.76 -13.57 14.46
N LEU A 180 -15.21 -12.84 15.49
CA LEU A 180 -14.50 -11.66 15.99
C LEU A 180 -13.09 -12.00 16.50
N VAL A 181 -12.94 -13.09 17.27
CA VAL A 181 -11.65 -13.56 17.75
C VAL A 181 -10.73 -13.95 16.57
N ALA A 182 -11.24 -14.71 15.61
CA ALA A 182 -10.49 -15.11 14.42
C ALA A 182 -10.02 -13.90 13.60
N LEU A 183 -10.88 -12.90 13.42
CA LEU A 183 -10.54 -11.65 12.75
C LEU A 183 -9.49 -10.85 13.53
N PHE A 184 -9.59 -10.77 14.85
CA PHE A 184 -8.61 -10.08 15.68
C PHE A 184 -7.23 -10.74 15.60
N VAL A 185 -7.17 -12.07 15.71
CA VAL A 185 -5.91 -12.83 15.61
C VAL A 185 -5.29 -12.68 14.22
N SER A 186 -6.10 -12.80 13.17
CA SER A 186 -5.61 -12.64 11.78
C SER A 186 -5.08 -11.22 11.54
N GLY A 187 -5.76 -10.20 12.03
CA GLY A 187 -5.32 -8.80 11.96
C GLY A 187 -3.98 -8.57 12.66
N PHE A 188 -3.79 -9.16 13.84
CA PHE A 188 -2.53 -9.07 14.59
C PHE A 188 -1.37 -9.75 13.85
N ILE A 189 -1.59 -10.95 13.30
CA ILE A 189 -0.59 -11.66 12.50
C ILE A 189 -0.24 -10.84 11.25
N PHE A 190 -1.24 -10.37 10.52
CA PHE A 190 -1.02 -9.57 9.30
C PHE A 190 -0.25 -8.29 9.58
N TYR A 191 -0.60 -7.57 10.67
CA TYR A 191 0.15 -6.39 11.11
C TYR A 191 1.62 -6.72 11.36
N SER A 192 1.90 -7.79 12.10
CA SER A 192 3.26 -8.21 12.45
C SER A 192 4.09 -8.54 11.20
N VAL A 193 3.51 -9.24 10.22
CA VAL A 193 4.16 -9.59 8.95
C VAL A 193 4.45 -8.33 8.13
N VAL A 194 3.48 -7.45 7.94
CA VAL A 194 3.66 -6.20 7.17
C VAL A 194 4.73 -5.32 7.81
N PHE A 195 4.71 -5.17 9.14
CA PHE A 195 5.71 -4.39 9.85
C PHE A 195 7.12 -4.99 9.72
N SER A 196 7.25 -6.31 9.82
CA SER A 196 8.52 -7.02 9.65
C SER A 196 9.08 -6.85 8.23
N LEU A 197 8.24 -7.04 7.21
CA LEU A 197 8.62 -6.87 5.80
C LEU A 197 9.05 -5.44 5.49
N TYR A 198 8.32 -4.45 6.00
CA TYR A 198 8.69 -3.06 5.83
C TYR A 198 10.04 -2.74 6.48
N LYS A 199 10.25 -3.19 7.71
CA LYS A 199 11.54 -3.02 8.42
C LYS A 199 12.68 -3.64 7.63
N LYS A 200 12.50 -4.87 7.14
CA LYS A 200 13.51 -5.56 6.33
C LYS A 200 13.79 -4.82 5.01
N SER A 201 12.75 -4.37 4.32
CA SER A 201 12.88 -3.60 3.09
C SER A 201 13.62 -2.27 3.30
N SER A 202 13.32 -1.56 4.41
CA SER A 202 14.00 -0.30 4.76
C SER A 202 15.49 -0.51 5.06
N ILE A 203 15.84 -1.54 5.82
CA ILE A 203 17.24 -1.89 6.10
C ILE A 203 17.96 -2.23 4.80
N LEU A 204 17.40 -3.13 3.99
CA LEU A 204 18.01 -3.54 2.72
C LEU A 204 18.21 -2.38 1.75
N SER A 205 17.26 -1.44 1.70
CA SER A 205 17.40 -0.22 0.88
C SER A 205 18.54 0.69 1.37
N SER A 206 18.71 0.81 2.70
CA SER A 206 19.80 1.56 3.30
C SER A 206 21.16 0.91 3.03
N ASP A 207 21.25 -0.41 3.22
CA ASP A 207 22.48 -1.18 3.01
C ASP A 207 22.92 -1.13 1.52
N LEU A 208 21.94 -1.24 0.60
CA LEU A 208 22.20 -1.13 -0.84
C LEU A 208 22.71 0.24 -1.23
N LEU A 209 22.16 1.30 -0.66
CA LEU A 209 22.64 2.65 -0.87
C LEU A 209 24.07 2.80 -0.36
N GLU A 210 24.34 2.39 0.88
CA GLU A 210 25.67 2.46 1.49
C GLU A 210 26.69 1.69 0.65
N SER A 211 26.37 0.48 0.19
CA SER A 211 27.22 -0.29 -0.71
C SER A 211 27.49 0.39 -2.05
N ASN A 212 26.50 1.08 -2.63
CA ASN A 212 26.68 1.84 -3.86
C ASN A 212 27.61 3.06 -3.65
N LEU A 213 27.52 3.71 -2.50
CA LEU A 213 28.39 4.84 -2.14
C LEU A 213 29.83 4.39 -1.91
N ASP A 214 30.02 3.27 -1.22
CA ASP A 214 31.35 2.68 -1.02
C ASP A 214 32.00 2.32 -2.37
N LEU A 215 31.25 1.72 -3.28
CA LEU A 215 31.74 1.41 -4.62
C LEU A 215 32.12 2.67 -5.42
N MET A 216 31.32 3.73 -5.32
CA MET A 216 31.61 5.03 -5.94
C MET A 216 32.92 5.60 -5.39
N GLU A 217 33.11 5.56 -4.07
CA GLU A 217 34.31 6.03 -3.40
C GLU A 217 35.54 5.22 -3.82
N VAL A 218 35.44 3.90 -3.84
CA VAL A 218 36.56 3.02 -4.28
C VAL A 218 36.93 3.31 -5.72
N LEU A 219 35.96 3.51 -6.62
CA LEU A 219 36.23 3.86 -8.03
C LEU A 219 36.91 5.24 -8.15
N GLY A 220 36.36 6.25 -7.47
CA GLY A 220 36.93 7.59 -7.49
C GLY A 220 38.37 7.67 -6.92
N SER A 221 38.60 7.00 -5.78
CA SER A 221 39.91 6.91 -5.16
C SER A 221 40.93 6.12 -6.00
N ALA A 222 40.50 5.06 -6.68
CA ALA A 222 41.41 4.32 -7.57
C ALA A 222 41.88 5.17 -8.74
N ILE A 223 41.04 6.05 -9.26
CA ILE A 223 41.40 6.97 -10.36
C ILE A 223 42.28 8.11 -9.85
N ALA A 224 41.91 8.75 -8.74
CA ALA A 224 42.69 9.81 -8.12
C ALA A 224 44.12 9.38 -7.74
N LYS A 225 44.33 8.11 -7.33
CA LYS A 225 45.68 7.54 -7.08
C LYS A 225 46.50 7.34 -8.35
N ARG A 226 45.84 7.21 -9.50
CA ARG A 226 46.51 7.03 -10.78
C ARG A 226 46.80 8.38 -11.47
N ASP A 227 45.95 9.37 -11.24
CA ASP A 227 46.07 10.71 -11.79
C ASP A 227 46.89 11.61 -10.83
N SER A 228 47.31 12.74 -11.31
CA SER A 228 47.90 13.81 -10.49
C SER A 228 46.93 14.54 -9.57
N ASP A 229 45.60 14.30 -9.77
CA ASP A 229 44.58 14.84 -8.90
C ASP A 229 44.47 14.02 -7.61
N THR A 230 44.16 14.68 -6.51
CA THR A 230 44.09 14.05 -5.19
C THR A 230 42.64 13.64 -4.87
N ASP A 231 42.47 12.62 -3.98
CA ASP A 231 41.16 12.26 -3.43
C ASP A 231 40.41 13.51 -2.93
N ALA A 232 41.14 14.49 -2.35
CA ALA A 232 40.56 15.74 -1.87
C ALA A 232 39.85 16.55 -2.95
N HIS A 233 40.33 16.53 -4.20
CA HIS A 233 39.68 17.23 -5.33
C HIS A 233 38.27 16.71 -5.56
N ASN A 234 38.07 15.39 -5.69
CA ASN A 234 36.78 14.80 -5.94
C ASN A 234 35.77 15.16 -4.83
N TYR A 235 36.20 15.15 -3.57
CA TYR A 235 35.34 15.56 -2.45
C TYR A 235 34.99 17.05 -2.52
N ARG A 236 36.00 17.94 -2.81
CA ARG A 236 35.79 19.40 -2.85
C ARG A 236 34.82 19.77 -3.97
N VAL A 237 35.08 19.34 -5.22
CA VAL A 237 34.21 19.68 -6.38
C VAL A 237 32.79 19.14 -6.18
N THR A 238 32.63 17.97 -5.56
CA THR A 238 31.31 17.42 -5.25
C THR A 238 30.61 18.28 -4.21
N LEU A 239 31.28 18.67 -3.12
CA LEU A 239 30.67 19.51 -2.08
C LEU A 239 30.33 20.91 -2.59
N TYR A 240 31.20 21.53 -3.40
CA TYR A 240 30.88 22.79 -4.07
C TYR A 240 29.67 22.66 -4.97
N SER A 241 29.59 21.56 -5.75
CA SER A 241 28.42 21.26 -6.60
C SER A 241 27.14 21.16 -5.79
N VAL A 242 27.17 20.44 -4.64
CA VAL A 242 26.03 20.31 -3.74
C VAL A 242 25.58 21.67 -3.20
N MET A 243 26.51 22.48 -2.69
CA MET A 243 26.20 23.81 -2.16
C MET A 243 25.60 24.73 -3.22
N LEU A 244 26.13 24.69 -4.45
CA LEU A 244 25.62 25.48 -5.58
C LEU A 244 24.21 24.97 -5.97
N ALA A 245 24.01 23.68 -6.07
CA ALA A 245 22.71 23.09 -6.39
C ALA A 245 21.63 23.42 -5.33
N GLU A 246 22.00 23.39 -4.04
CA GLU A 246 21.16 23.83 -2.94
C GLU A 246 20.74 25.30 -3.08
N SER A 247 21.68 26.16 -3.42
CA SER A 247 21.42 27.60 -3.64
C SER A 247 20.54 27.89 -4.85
N LEU A 248 20.61 27.03 -5.87
CA LEU A 248 19.78 27.05 -7.07
C LEU A 248 18.45 26.27 -6.90
N GLN A 249 18.17 25.74 -5.71
CA GLN A 249 16.95 24.97 -5.38
C GLN A 249 16.73 23.76 -6.28
N VAL A 250 17.81 23.07 -6.66
CA VAL A 250 17.73 21.83 -7.44
C VAL A 250 16.87 20.81 -6.69
N PRO A 251 15.91 20.12 -7.37
CA PRO A 251 15.06 19.13 -6.73
C PRO A 251 15.85 18.03 -6.03
N LYS A 252 15.39 17.60 -4.84
CA LYS A 252 16.07 16.57 -4.04
C LYS A 252 16.34 15.28 -4.82
N GLY A 253 15.40 14.88 -5.70
CA GLY A 253 15.55 13.68 -6.54
C GLY A 253 16.71 13.73 -7.53
N GLU A 254 17.23 14.92 -7.87
CA GLU A 254 18.35 15.12 -8.78
C GLU A 254 19.72 15.17 -8.07
N MET A 255 19.71 15.31 -6.74
CA MET A 255 20.95 15.54 -5.98
C MET A 255 21.89 14.32 -5.98
N ILE A 256 21.35 13.10 -5.91
CA ILE A 256 22.18 11.88 -5.95
C ILE A 256 22.89 11.74 -7.30
N SER A 257 22.21 12.04 -8.42
CA SER A 257 22.83 12.02 -9.74
C SER A 257 23.88 13.13 -9.91
N LEU A 258 23.65 14.32 -9.34
CA LEU A 258 24.64 15.38 -9.31
C LEU A 258 25.88 14.96 -8.52
N ILE A 259 25.71 14.44 -7.31
CA ILE A 259 26.79 13.98 -6.44
C ILE A 259 27.60 12.88 -7.12
N SER A 260 26.94 11.86 -7.64
CA SER A 260 27.60 10.74 -8.32
C SER A 260 28.35 11.19 -9.58
N GLY A 261 27.76 12.10 -10.35
CA GLY A 261 28.38 12.64 -11.56
C GLY A 261 29.59 13.50 -11.26
N ALA A 262 29.50 14.38 -10.25
CA ALA A 262 30.59 15.22 -9.81
C ALA A 262 31.77 14.39 -9.26
N PHE A 263 31.47 13.37 -8.46
CA PHE A 263 32.48 12.51 -7.85
C PHE A 263 33.21 11.63 -8.87
N LEU A 264 32.51 11.18 -9.92
CA LEU A 264 33.01 10.27 -10.94
C LEU A 264 33.27 10.96 -12.29
N HIS A 265 33.30 12.31 -12.36
CA HIS A 265 33.40 13.02 -13.63
C HIS A 265 34.56 12.53 -14.50
N ASP A 266 35.69 12.22 -13.89
CA ASP A 266 36.93 11.78 -14.49
C ASP A 266 37.13 10.25 -14.51
N VAL A 267 36.09 9.43 -14.22
CA VAL A 267 36.19 7.97 -14.15
C VAL A 267 36.84 7.34 -15.40
N GLY A 268 36.65 7.94 -16.56
CA GLY A 268 37.20 7.46 -17.82
C GLY A 268 38.69 7.59 -17.98
N LYS A 269 39.38 8.37 -17.14
CA LYS A 269 40.85 8.45 -17.12
C LYS A 269 41.51 7.09 -16.85
N ILE A 270 40.78 6.13 -16.30
CA ILE A 270 41.25 4.75 -16.14
C ILE A 270 41.66 4.11 -17.46
N GLY A 271 41.07 4.54 -18.58
CA GLY A 271 41.40 4.04 -19.92
C GLY A 271 42.49 4.83 -20.65
N ILE A 272 43.02 5.92 -20.08
CA ILE A 272 44.06 6.74 -20.70
C ILE A 272 45.44 6.13 -20.41
N PRO A 273 46.33 5.98 -21.42
CA PRO A 273 47.68 5.47 -21.20
C PRO A 273 48.51 6.36 -20.25
N ASP A 274 49.30 5.74 -19.35
CA ASP A 274 50.12 6.47 -18.36
C ASP A 274 51.10 7.44 -19.00
N ALA A 275 51.64 7.11 -20.18
CA ALA A 275 52.52 7.98 -20.93
C ALA A 275 51.89 9.33 -21.32
N ILE A 276 50.55 9.38 -21.40
CA ILE A 276 49.79 10.60 -21.70
C ILE A 276 49.28 11.21 -20.40
N LEU A 277 48.65 10.38 -19.54
CA LEU A 277 48.04 10.83 -18.28
C LEU A 277 49.04 11.49 -17.34
N LEU A 278 50.24 10.90 -17.22
CA LEU A 278 51.30 11.35 -16.30
C LEU A 278 52.39 12.13 -17.00
N LYS A 279 52.18 12.58 -18.24
CA LYS A 279 53.19 13.29 -19.00
C LYS A 279 53.59 14.63 -18.33
N PRO A 280 54.87 14.83 -18.00
CA PRO A 280 55.32 16.11 -17.49
C PRO A 280 55.32 17.15 -18.62
N GLY A 281 54.42 18.12 -18.55
CA GLY A 281 54.34 19.24 -19.48
C GLY A 281 53.10 19.22 -20.39
N LYS A 282 53.13 19.96 -21.50
CA LYS A 282 51.98 20.07 -22.41
C LYS A 282 51.83 18.83 -23.28
N LEU A 283 50.60 18.39 -23.48
CA LEU A 283 50.27 17.36 -24.45
C LEU A 283 50.39 17.88 -25.87
N THR A 284 50.84 17.03 -26.80
CA THR A 284 50.69 17.29 -28.23
C THR A 284 49.23 17.29 -28.65
N ILE A 285 48.93 17.69 -29.87
CA ILE A 285 47.54 17.68 -30.40
C ILE A 285 46.99 16.25 -30.37
N ASP A 286 47.77 15.27 -30.84
CA ASP A 286 47.31 13.85 -30.88
C ASP A 286 47.14 13.28 -29.49
N GLU A 287 48.04 13.57 -28.56
CA GLU A 287 47.92 13.15 -27.15
C GLU A 287 46.69 13.77 -26.48
N PHE A 288 46.38 15.03 -26.81
CA PHE A 288 45.21 15.71 -26.30
C PHE A 288 43.90 15.08 -26.83
N GLU A 289 43.87 14.63 -28.12
CA GLU A 289 42.73 13.87 -28.64
C GLU A 289 42.56 12.56 -27.89
N VAL A 290 43.64 11.85 -27.57
CA VAL A 290 43.54 10.65 -26.71
C VAL A 290 43.04 11.00 -25.32
N MET A 291 43.55 12.10 -24.71
CA MET A 291 43.09 12.57 -23.40
C MET A 291 41.57 12.86 -23.40
N LYS A 292 41.02 13.52 -24.44
CA LYS A 292 39.58 13.79 -24.55
C LYS A 292 38.74 12.54 -24.58
N SER A 293 39.28 11.40 -24.97
CA SER A 293 38.54 10.14 -25.01
C SER A 293 38.07 9.64 -23.63
N HIS A 294 38.66 10.17 -22.51
CA HIS A 294 38.20 9.81 -21.16
C HIS A 294 36.71 10.10 -20.95
N VAL A 295 36.15 11.12 -21.61
CA VAL A 295 34.73 11.45 -21.54
C VAL A 295 33.86 10.29 -22.07
N TYR A 296 34.20 9.75 -23.25
CA TYR A 296 33.49 8.61 -23.83
C TYR A 296 33.70 7.32 -23.04
N ILE A 297 34.94 7.10 -22.57
CA ILE A 297 35.26 5.91 -21.74
C ILE A 297 34.46 5.99 -20.44
N GLY A 298 34.41 7.14 -19.80
CA GLY A 298 33.64 7.37 -18.58
C GLY A 298 32.14 7.13 -18.78
N GLN A 299 31.55 7.67 -19.84
CA GLN A 299 30.18 7.41 -20.24
C GLN A 299 29.91 5.91 -20.38
N HIS A 300 30.78 5.21 -21.13
CA HIS A 300 30.60 3.77 -21.34
C HIS A 300 30.72 2.93 -20.05
N ILE A 301 31.57 3.33 -19.12
CA ILE A 301 31.67 2.70 -17.80
C ILE A 301 30.36 2.86 -17.02
N LEU A 302 29.79 4.07 -17.01
CA LEU A 302 28.59 4.36 -16.23
C LEU A 302 27.31 3.77 -16.84
N GLU A 303 27.23 3.59 -18.16
CA GLU A 303 26.09 2.99 -18.86
C GLU A 303 25.72 1.60 -18.32
N LYS A 304 26.67 0.85 -17.79
CA LYS A 304 26.45 -0.49 -17.23
C LYS A 304 25.69 -0.47 -15.89
N SER A 305 25.57 0.67 -15.24
CA SER A 305 24.90 0.82 -13.94
C SER A 305 23.65 1.67 -14.04
N LYS A 306 22.49 1.08 -13.76
CA LYS A 306 21.22 1.82 -13.69
C LYS A 306 21.22 2.92 -12.64
N TRP A 307 21.93 2.71 -11.53
CA TRP A 307 22.04 3.65 -10.43
C TRP A 307 22.81 4.92 -10.83
N LEU A 308 23.83 4.79 -11.71
CA LEU A 308 24.69 5.90 -12.16
C LEU A 308 24.17 6.58 -13.45
N LYS A 309 23.00 6.18 -13.96
CA LYS A 309 22.47 6.75 -15.22
C LYS A 309 22.38 8.27 -15.19
N GLY A 310 21.95 8.86 -14.06
CA GLY A 310 21.87 10.33 -13.92
C GLY A 310 23.21 11.04 -13.82
N ALA A 311 24.30 10.32 -13.48
CA ALA A 311 25.66 10.84 -13.42
C ALA A 311 26.26 11.08 -14.82
N GLN A 312 25.76 10.41 -15.85
CA GLN A 312 26.26 10.51 -17.22
C GLN A 312 26.23 11.92 -17.78
N GLU A 313 25.26 12.75 -17.39
CA GLU A 313 25.14 14.13 -17.85
C GLU A 313 26.41 14.95 -17.53
N ILE A 314 26.94 14.76 -16.33
CA ILE A 314 28.20 15.45 -15.93
C ILE A 314 29.37 14.78 -16.60
N VAL A 315 29.53 13.48 -16.51
CA VAL A 315 30.67 12.75 -17.05
C VAL A 315 30.86 12.96 -18.54
N SER A 316 29.76 13.02 -19.32
CA SER A 316 29.82 13.21 -20.77
C SER A 316 29.94 14.66 -21.22
N CYS A 317 29.66 15.66 -20.36
CA CYS A 317 29.55 17.05 -20.79
C CYS A 317 30.29 18.06 -19.90
N HIS A 318 31.09 17.62 -18.90
CA HIS A 318 31.78 18.55 -17.99
C HIS A 318 32.86 19.42 -18.67
N HIS A 319 33.34 19.00 -19.82
CA HIS A 319 34.27 19.78 -20.64
C HIS A 319 33.62 20.59 -21.78
N GLU A 320 32.30 20.55 -21.87
CA GLU A 320 31.59 21.46 -22.77
C GLU A 320 31.71 22.91 -22.28
N ARG A 321 31.77 23.86 -23.22
CA ARG A 321 31.88 25.30 -22.93
C ARG A 321 30.60 26.00 -23.37
N PHE A 322 30.16 26.97 -22.64
CA PHE A 322 28.93 27.70 -22.93
C PHE A 322 28.97 28.37 -24.34
N ASP A 323 30.17 28.72 -24.85
CA ASP A 323 30.37 29.25 -26.17
C ASP A 323 30.43 28.22 -27.32
N GLY A 324 30.24 26.92 -26.99
CA GLY A 324 30.29 25.82 -27.96
C GLY A 324 31.67 25.37 -28.40
N LYS A 325 32.74 25.89 -27.80
CA LYS A 325 34.13 25.52 -28.11
C LYS A 325 34.67 24.40 -27.23
N GLY A 326 33.83 23.78 -26.47
CA GLY A 326 34.16 22.64 -25.63
C GLY A 326 34.20 21.30 -26.37
N TYR A 327 34.28 20.23 -25.65
CA TYR A 327 34.27 18.86 -26.16
C TYR A 327 33.47 17.95 -25.22
N PRO A 328 32.97 16.76 -25.64
CA PRO A 328 33.26 16.09 -26.93
C PRO A 328 32.34 16.51 -28.08
N ASN A 329 31.16 17.08 -27.82
CA ASN A 329 30.11 17.32 -28.83
C ASN A 329 30.03 18.77 -29.30
N GLY A 330 30.71 19.71 -28.65
CA GLY A 330 30.63 21.15 -28.94
C GLY A 330 29.26 21.75 -28.67
N LEU A 331 28.58 21.27 -27.60
CA LEU A 331 27.31 21.79 -27.19
C LEU A 331 27.42 23.25 -26.75
N GLN A 332 26.40 24.08 -27.12
CA GLN A 332 26.40 25.50 -26.84
C GLN A 332 25.23 25.91 -25.94
N GLY A 333 25.46 26.80 -25.01
CA GLY A 333 24.44 27.41 -24.20
C GLY A 333 23.66 26.38 -23.37
N GLU A 334 22.35 26.45 -23.44
CA GLU A 334 21.44 25.57 -22.69
C GLU A 334 21.30 24.14 -23.28
N TYR A 335 21.91 23.87 -24.45
CA TYR A 335 22.03 22.51 -24.96
C TYR A 335 22.96 21.65 -24.09
N ILE A 336 23.88 22.31 -23.33
CA ILE A 336 24.66 21.61 -22.31
C ILE A 336 23.75 21.30 -21.13
N PRO A 337 23.70 20.03 -20.65
CA PRO A 337 22.90 19.66 -19.50
C PRO A 337 23.16 20.55 -18.29
N PHE A 338 22.11 20.94 -17.58
CA PHE A 338 22.19 21.88 -16.46
C PHE A 338 23.22 21.45 -15.41
N LYS A 339 23.25 20.16 -15.04
CA LYS A 339 24.22 19.64 -14.05
C LYS A 339 25.69 19.75 -14.55
N ALA A 340 25.92 19.60 -15.84
CA ALA A 340 27.25 19.78 -16.43
C ALA A 340 27.67 21.24 -16.44
N ARG A 341 26.77 22.19 -16.78
CA ARG A 341 27.02 23.64 -16.67
C ARG A 341 27.36 24.06 -15.25
N LEU A 342 26.63 23.52 -14.28
CA LEU A 342 26.87 23.76 -12.85
C LEU A 342 28.27 23.22 -12.45
N PHE A 343 28.53 21.95 -12.81
CA PHE A 343 29.76 21.26 -12.42
C PHE A 343 31.01 21.92 -13.00
N SER A 344 31.01 22.31 -14.29
CA SER A 344 32.16 22.94 -14.94
C SER A 344 32.66 24.19 -14.21
N ILE A 345 31.79 24.96 -13.58
CA ILE A 345 32.14 26.15 -12.79
C ILE A 345 32.96 25.75 -11.55
N VAL A 346 32.48 24.76 -10.80
CA VAL A 346 33.12 24.34 -9.55
C VAL A 346 34.42 23.58 -9.79
N ASP A 347 34.47 22.79 -10.87
CA ASP A 347 35.69 22.08 -11.26
C ASP A 347 36.82 23.04 -11.62
N VAL A 348 36.57 24.03 -12.48
CA VAL A 348 37.56 25.05 -12.81
C VAL A 348 37.93 25.91 -11.59
N PHE A 349 36.97 26.26 -10.73
CA PHE A 349 37.25 27.00 -9.51
C PHE A 349 38.21 26.24 -8.57
N ASP A 350 37.94 24.92 -8.35
CA ASP A 350 38.86 24.09 -7.56
C ASP A 350 40.23 23.96 -8.21
N ALA A 351 40.27 23.79 -9.54
CA ALA A 351 41.52 23.73 -10.29
C ALA A 351 42.36 25.01 -10.21
N LEU A 352 41.72 26.18 -10.03
CA LEU A 352 42.43 27.46 -9.84
C LEU A 352 42.91 27.65 -8.40
N THR A 353 42.13 27.19 -7.42
CA THR A 353 42.35 27.48 -6.00
C THR A 353 43.06 26.36 -5.23
N SER A 354 43.41 25.26 -5.89
CA SER A 354 44.10 24.11 -5.29
C SER A 354 45.55 24.00 -5.80
N VAL A 355 46.41 23.49 -4.93
CA VAL A 355 47.81 23.15 -5.30
C VAL A 355 47.79 21.92 -6.21
N ARG A 356 48.43 22.02 -7.38
CA ARG A 356 48.65 20.89 -8.30
C ARG A 356 50.16 20.69 -8.52
N PRO A 357 50.63 19.50 -8.91
CA PRO A 357 52.06 19.19 -9.04
C PRO A 357 52.85 20.19 -9.91
N TYR A 358 52.17 20.86 -10.85
CA TYR A 358 52.78 21.76 -11.82
C TYR A 358 52.30 23.21 -11.70
N LYS A 359 51.47 23.55 -10.68
CA LYS A 359 50.88 24.88 -10.53
C LYS A 359 50.58 25.18 -9.07
N ASN A 360 51.12 26.33 -8.59
CA ASN A 360 50.75 26.87 -7.30
C ASN A 360 49.28 27.32 -7.31
N GLU A 361 48.62 27.26 -6.13
CA GLU A 361 47.25 27.79 -5.93
C GLU A 361 47.20 29.28 -6.24
N MET A 362 46.16 29.74 -6.90
CA MET A 362 45.82 31.15 -7.01
C MET A 362 45.16 31.65 -5.74
N SER A 363 45.30 32.95 -5.47
CA SER A 363 44.49 33.57 -4.44
C SER A 363 42.99 33.46 -4.81
N TYR A 364 42.13 33.44 -3.81
CA TYR A 364 40.65 33.44 -4.04
C TYR A 364 40.25 34.62 -4.96
N ALA A 365 40.81 35.83 -4.74
CA ALA A 365 40.50 37.02 -5.51
C ALA A 365 40.89 36.88 -6.99
N ASP A 366 42.09 36.32 -7.26
CA ASP A 366 42.56 36.10 -8.63
C ASP A 366 41.75 35.03 -9.33
N ALA A 367 41.36 33.94 -8.63
CA ALA A 367 40.50 32.90 -9.18
C ALA A 367 39.10 33.46 -9.57
N VAL A 368 38.48 34.27 -8.71
CA VAL A 368 37.21 34.94 -9.00
C VAL A 368 37.34 35.85 -10.23
N LYS A 369 38.45 36.58 -10.38
CA LYS A 369 38.67 37.43 -11.55
C LYS A 369 38.72 36.61 -12.83
N VAL A 370 39.45 35.49 -12.86
CA VAL A 370 39.52 34.56 -14.00
C VAL A 370 38.13 34.01 -14.32
N MET A 371 37.36 33.59 -13.31
CA MET A 371 36.03 33.07 -13.50
C MET A 371 35.08 34.10 -14.13
N LEU A 372 35.16 35.37 -13.71
CA LEU A 372 34.35 36.44 -14.29
C LEU A 372 34.72 36.74 -15.75
N GLU A 373 36.00 36.69 -16.13
CA GLU A 373 36.48 36.88 -17.51
C GLU A 373 36.02 35.76 -18.47
N GLU A 374 35.76 34.57 -17.92
CA GLU A 374 35.24 33.40 -18.67
C GLU A 374 33.72 33.30 -18.66
N GLY A 375 33.00 34.18 -17.96
CA GLY A 375 31.53 34.26 -17.98
C GLY A 375 31.02 34.51 -19.41
N GLY A 376 30.01 33.72 -19.84
CA GLY A 376 29.46 33.74 -21.19
C GLY A 376 30.34 33.07 -22.26
N LYS A 377 31.55 32.62 -21.90
CA LYS A 377 32.45 31.82 -22.76
C LYS A 377 32.49 30.37 -22.28
N SER A 378 33.20 30.13 -21.18
CA SER A 378 33.25 28.81 -20.57
C SER A 378 32.02 28.51 -19.74
N PHE A 379 31.44 29.51 -19.08
CA PHE A 379 30.41 29.34 -18.05
C PHE A 379 29.12 30.03 -18.38
N ASP A 380 28.01 29.41 -17.94
CA ASP A 380 26.71 30.04 -17.85
C ASP A 380 26.75 31.19 -16.82
N VAL A 381 26.45 32.41 -17.27
CA VAL A 381 26.54 33.61 -16.46
C VAL A 381 25.60 33.60 -15.25
N LEU A 382 24.41 33.03 -15.42
CA LEU A 382 23.43 32.97 -14.34
C LEU A 382 23.88 32.00 -13.23
N ILE A 383 24.37 30.84 -13.61
CA ILE A 383 24.89 29.84 -12.65
C ILE A 383 26.17 30.35 -12.00
N LEU A 384 27.06 30.97 -12.78
CA LEU A 384 28.29 31.59 -12.26
C LEU A 384 27.99 32.70 -11.24
N GLY A 385 27.03 33.59 -11.55
CA GLY A 385 26.60 34.63 -10.61
C GLY A 385 26.15 34.03 -9.27
N LYS A 386 25.37 32.96 -9.33
CA LYS A 386 24.88 32.25 -8.11
C LYS A 386 26.04 31.57 -7.36
N PHE A 387 27.00 31.00 -8.08
CA PHE A 387 28.21 30.44 -7.46
C PHE A 387 29.00 31.51 -6.71
N LEU A 388 29.24 32.67 -7.33
CA LEU A 388 30.01 33.75 -6.72
C LEU A 388 29.34 34.32 -5.44
N GLU A 389 28.02 34.26 -5.32
CA GLU A 389 27.32 34.63 -4.07
C GLU A 389 27.68 33.70 -2.91
N ILE A 390 27.79 32.38 -3.15
CA ILE A 390 28.07 31.38 -2.11
C ILE A 390 29.57 31.08 -1.95
N ALA A 391 30.40 31.39 -2.96
CA ALA A 391 31.81 31.02 -3.02
C ALA A 391 32.65 31.47 -1.80
N PRO A 392 32.47 32.66 -1.20
CA PRO A 392 33.26 33.05 -0.05
C PRO A 392 33.11 32.10 1.13
N SER A 393 31.86 31.73 1.44
CA SER A 393 31.53 30.81 2.55
C SER A 393 31.88 29.37 2.24
N ALA A 394 31.63 28.91 1.01
CA ALA A 394 31.96 27.59 0.54
C ALA A 394 33.48 27.35 0.54
N TYR A 395 34.25 28.31 0.00
CA TYR A 395 35.70 28.24 -0.01
C TYR A 395 36.30 28.20 1.40
N ALA A 396 35.85 29.07 2.31
CA ALA A 396 36.29 29.06 3.70
C ALA A 396 36.05 27.73 4.41
N LYS A 397 34.95 27.06 4.09
CA LYS A 397 34.58 25.77 4.69
C LYS A 397 35.35 24.58 4.10
N ILE A 398 35.60 24.58 2.78
CA ILE A 398 36.02 23.39 2.02
C ILE A 398 37.50 23.39 1.72
N ASN A 399 38.11 24.54 1.33
CA ASN A 399 39.43 24.56 0.72
C ASN A 399 40.56 23.99 1.60
N LYS A 400 40.51 24.21 2.92
CA LYS A 400 41.53 23.73 3.88
C LYS A 400 41.09 22.58 4.73
N ALA A 401 39.91 21.97 4.45
CA ALA A 401 39.41 20.85 5.20
C ALA A 401 40.21 19.57 4.87
N SER A 402 40.45 18.74 5.88
CA SER A 402 41.06 17.41 5.66
C SER A 402 40.11 16.50 4.87
N VAL A 403 40.70 15.49 4.20
CA VAL A 403 39.93 14.50 3.45
C VAL A 403 38.85 13.85 4.32
N ASP A 404 39.14 13.51 5.58
CA ASP A 404 38.20 12.90 6.51
C ASP A 404 37.00 13.81 6.81
N ILE A 405 37.24 15.12 6.95
CA ILE A 405 36.17 16.11 7.16
C ILE A 405 35.29 16.21 5.91
N LEU A 406 35.91 16.33 4.72
CA LEU A 406 35.19 16.40 3.44
C LEU A 406 34.38 15.15 3.18
N ARG A 407 34.92 13.97 3.45
CA ARG A 407 34.24 12.67 3.36
C ARG A 407 33.01 12.63 4.27
N GLY A 408 33.17 12.93 5.56
CA GLY A 408 32.07 12.93 6.50
C GLY A 408 30.94 13.90 6.15
N GLU A 409 31.28 15.09 5.61
CA GLU A 409 30.31 16.06 5.10
C GLU A 409 29.57 15.51 3.88
N LEU A 410 30.26 14.87 2.93
CA LEU A 410 29.67 14.28 1.74
C LEU A 410 28.75 13.09 2.11
N GLU A 411 29.19 12.21 3.00
CA GLU A 411 28.35 11.11 3.51
C GLU A 411 27.06 11.64 4.15
N SER A 412 27.14 12.71 4.95
CA SER A 412 25.99 13.35 5.57
C SER A 412 24.99 13.86 4.50
N LYS A 413 25.50 14.52 3.46
CA LYS A 413 24.68 15.01 2.33
C LYS A 413 24.02 13.86 1.56
N LEU A 414 24.78 12.81 1.27
CA LEU A 414 24.27 11.62 0.59
C LEU A 414 23.14 10.96 1.39
N ARG A 415 23.33 10.73 2.69
CA ARG A 415 22.30 10.19 3.57
C ARG A 415 21.03 11.07 3.62
N PHE A 416 21.22 12.40 3.60
CA PHE A 416 20.11 13.36 3.60
C PHE A 416 19.28 13.29 2.30
N TYR A 417 19.95 13.22 1.13
CA TYR A 417 19.28 13.20 -0.17
C TYR A 417 18.77 11.83 -0.57
N ALA A 418 19.37 10.76 -0.05
CA ALA A 418 18.91 9.40 -0.26
C ALA A 418 17.73 8.99 0.63
N ALA A 419 17.55 9.66 1.77
CA ALA A 419 16.36 9.47 2.59
C ALA A 419 15.14 9.90 1.77
N ARG A 420 14.33 8.92 1.30
CA ARG A 420 13.05 9.19 0.62
C ARG A 420 12.20 10.10 1.47
N THR A 421 12.00 11.32 0.99
CA THR A 421 10.92 12.19 1.46
C THR A 421 9.70 11.88 0.58
N ASP A 422 8.89 10.88 0.99
CA ASP A 422 7.51 10.74 0.51
C ASP A 422 6.59 11.71 1.23
#